data_4e86a451e4d969c226b1b704f8d1d07a
#
_entry.id   4e86a451e4d969c226b1b704f8d1d07a
#
_cell.length_a   1.000
_cell.length_b   1.000
_cell.length_c   1.000
_cell.angle_alpha   90.00
_cell.angle_beta   90.00
_cell.angle_gamma   90.00
#
_symmetry.space_group_name_H-M   'P 1'
#
loop_
_entity.id
_entity.type
_entity.pdbx_description
1 polymer ?
#
loop_
_entity_poly.entity_id
_entity_poly.type
_entity_poly.pdbx_seq_one_letter_code
_entity_poly.pdbx_strand_id
1 'polypeptide(L)'
;MTSRRPLRVVHCPVNTAGIPWTNVQALRQRGIDASLVVFNRYTLHPEADRSLELEGGLVRRQLAQWKVLAELLPRTDLFHFTFGLTLVPQSLQFPILRALRKRSVMQYLGSDIRGKTPEELAYGRKAGAEIVGSYDAIRWVPHATVIPPGIDLARVTPAQPSGGF
;
A
#
# COMPACT_ATOMS: atom_id res chain seq x y z
N MET A 1 -20.03 25.86 9.37
CA MET A 1 -19.56 24.49 9.11
C MET A 1 -18.09 24.59 8.71
N THR A 2 -17.17 24.22 9.59
CA THR A 2 -15.73 24.21 9.27
C THR A 2 -15.46 23.09 8.28
N SER A 3 -15.16 23.46 7.04
CA SER A 3 -14.71 22.50 6.01
C SER A 3 -13.41 21.84 6.52
N ARG A 4 -13.51 20.60 7.00
CA ARG A 4 -12.30 19.80 7.29
C ARG A 4 -11.60 19.55 5.95
N ARG A 5 -10.32 19.91 5.87
CA ARG A 5 -9.51 19.56 4.70
C ARG A 5 -9.59 18.05 4.41
N PRO A 6 -9.59 17.62 3.15
CA PRO A 6 -9.62 16.21 2.80
C PRO A 6 -8.44 15.46 3.42
N LEU A 7 -8.69 14.21 3.81
CA LEU A 7 -7.65 13.30 4.29
C LEU A 7 -6.66 13.03 3.15
N ARG A 8 -5.36 13.16 3.39
CA ARG A 8 -4.30 12.90 2.41
C ARG A 8 -3.69 11.53 2.66
N VAL A 9 -3.84 10.64 1.68
CA VAL A 9 -3.42 9.24 1.75
C VAL A 9 -2.37 8.96 0.70
N VAL A 10 -1.26 8.32 1.06
CA VAL A 10 -0.30 7.77 0.10
C VAL A 10 -0.27 6.26 0.19
N HIS A 11 -0.51 5.58 -0.93
CA HIS A 11 -0.22 4.17 -1.11
C HIS A 11 1.21 4.00 -1.59
N CYS A 12 1.94 3.07 -1.02
CA CYS A 12 3.34 2.80 -1.37
C CYS A 12 3.81 1.43 -0.82
N PRO A 13 4.93 0.88 -1.25
CA PRO A 13 5.82 1.36 -2.30
C PRO A 13 5.71 0.55 -3.61
N VAL A 14 4.67 -0.25 -3.78
CA VAL A 14 4.48 -1.14 -4.94
C VAL A 14 3.04 -1.14 -5.42
N ASN A 15 2.81 -1.45 -6.72
CA ASN A 15 1.48 -1.64 -7.31
C ASN A 15 1.23 -3.14 -7.62
N THR A 16 1.38 -4.00 -6.62
CA THR A 16 1.20 -5.45 -6.80
C THR A 16 -0.24 -5.78 -7.19
N ALA A 17 -0.41 -6.51 -8.27
CA ALA A 17 -1.70 -6.94 -8.83
C ALA A 17 -2.69 -5.77 -9.11
N GLY A 18 -2.21 -4.53 -9.25
CA GLY A 18 -3.05 -3.36 -9.48
C GLY A 18 -3.93 -2.96 -8.28
N ILE A 19 -3.86 -3.67 -7.17
CA ILE A 19 -4.71 -3.44 -5.98
C ILE A 19 -4.49 -2.04 -5.38
N PRO A 20 -3.24 -1.57 -5.13
CA PRO A 20 -3.01 -0.22 -4.62
C PRO A 20 -3.57 0.87 -5.54
N TRP A 21 -3.44 0.71 -6.85
CA TRP A 21 -4.01 1.67 -7.81
C TRP A 21 -5.53 1.70 -7.75
N THR A 22 -6.17 0.53 -7.74
CA THR A 22 -7.64 0.42 -7.60
C THR A 22 -8.13 1.09 -6.32
N ASN A 23 -7.43 0.88 -5.20
CA ASN A 23 -7.73 1.55 -3.93
C ASN A 23 -7.61 3.07 -4.02
N VAL A 24 -6.55 3.58 -4.66
CA VAL A 24 -6.35 5.03 -4.87
C VAL A 24 -7.48 5.62 -5.69
N GLN A 25 -7.88 4.98 -6.80
CA GLN A 25 -8.99 5.45 -7.61
C GLN A 25 -10.31 5.47 -6.83
N ALA A 26 -10.61 4.43 -6.05
CA ALA A 26 -11.80 4.37 -5.23
C ALA A 26 -11.83 5.44 -4.12
N LEU A 27 -10.67 5.77 -3.54
CA LEU A 27 -10.55 6.86 -2.55
C LEU A 27 -10.78 8.24 -3.19
N ARG A 28 -10.21 8.46 -4.38
CA ARG A 28 -10.40 9.71 -5.14
C ARG A 28 -11.88 9.95 -5.50
N GLN A 29 -12.58 8.89 -5.93
CA GLN A 29 -14.02 8.96 -6.20
C GLN A 29 -14.86 9.36 -4.97
N ARG A 30 -14.31 9.15 -3.76
CA ARG A 30 -14.93 9.56 -2.49
C ARG A 30 -14.42 10.92 -1.96
N GLY A 31 -13.71 11.69 -2.78
CA GLY A 31 -13.18 13.01 -2.41
C GLY A 31 -11.98 12.98 -1.46
N ILE A 32 -11.30 11.83 -1.33
CA ILE A 32 -10.08 11.68 -0.54
C ILE A 32 -8.88 12.02 -1.45
N ASP A 33 -7.97 12.84 -0.95
CA ASP A 33 -6.71 13.13 -1.66
C ASP A 33 -5.77 11.92 -1.51
N ALA A 34 -5.80 11.03 -2.51
CA ALA A 34 -5.04 9.78 -2.50
C ALA A 34 -4.04 9.73 -3.65
N SER A 35 -2.87 9.16 -3.41
CA SER A 35 -1.83 8.96 -4.42
C SER A 35 -1.11 7.63 -4.26
N LEU A 36 -0.52 7.14 -5.36
CA LEU A 36 0.31 5.94 -5.41
C LEU A 36 1.75 6.31 -5.78
N VAL A 37 2.66 5.99 -4.89
CA VAL A 37 4.11 6.15 -5.08
C VAL A 37 4.76 4.77 -5.08
N VAL A 38 5.48 4.41 -6.15
CA VAL A 38 6.10 3.09 -6.30
C VAL A 38 7.62 3.18 -6.45
N PHE A 39 8.30 2.13 -6.06
CA PHE A 39 9.74 2.00 -6.32
C PHE A 39 10.03 1.95 -7.82
N ASN A 40 9.36 1.05 -8.52
CA ASN A 40 9.45 0.89 -9.97
C ASN A 40 8.06 0.53 -10.51
N ARG A 41 7.82 0.85 -11.77
CA ARG A 41 6.59 0.43 -12.46
C ARG A 41 6.67 -1.04 -12.84
N TYR A 42 5.60 -1.78 -12.61
CA TYR A 42 5.47 -3.16 -13.08
C TYR A 42 4.89 -3.16 -14.49
N THR A 43 5.39 -4.04 -15.35
CA THR A 43 4.91 -4.16 -16.75
C THR A 43 3.40 -4.44 -16.83
N LEU A 44 2.88 -5.30 -15.97
CA LEU A 44 1.45 -5.68 -15.97
C LEU A 44 0.54 -4.65 -15.29
N HIS A 45 1.08 -3.84 -14.38
CA HIS A 45 0.36 -2.82 -13.61
C HIS A 45 1.22 -1.56 -13.50
N PRO A 46 1.41 -0.82 -14.62
CA PRO A 46 2.34 0.31 -14.68
C PRO A 46 1.79 1.58 -14.02
N GLU A 47 0.53 1.56 -13.59
CA GLU A 47 -0.14 2.72 -13.05
C GLU A 47 0.49 3.14 -11.73
N ALA A 48 0.89 4.37 -11.63
CA ALA A 48 1.34 5.07 -10.43
C ALA A 48 1.39 6.57 -10.70
N ASP A 49 1.13 7.37 -9.68
CA ASP A 49 1.30 8.84 -9.78
C ASP A 49 2.78 9.22 -9.81
N ARG A 50 3.61 8.44 -9.10
CA ARG A 50 5.06 8.63 -9.07
C ARG A 50 5.77 7.29 -9.00
N SER A 51 6.81 7.13 -9.82
CA SER A 51 7.79 6.06 -9.69
C SER A 51 9.14 6.64 -9.30
N LEU A 52 9.89 5.94 -8.44
CA LEU A 52 11.22 6.36 -8.02
C LEU A 52 12.29 5.94 -9.03
N GLU A 53 11.98 5.00 -9.90
CA GLU A 53 12.90 4.40 -10.87
C GLU A 53 14.22 4.03 -10.17
N LEU A 54 14.12 3.13 -9.17
CA LEU A 54 15.26 2.77 -8.32
C LEU A 54 16.31 1.98 -9.09
N GLU A 55 17.10 2.70 -9.86
CA GLU A 55 18.24 2.18 -10.61
C GLU A 55 19.57 2.51 -9.93
N GLY A 56 20.63 1.79 -10.29
CA GLY A 56 21.98 2.04 -9.79
C GLY A 56 22.29 1.36 -8.44
N GLY A 57 23.37 1.80 -7.79
CA GLY A 57 23.88 1.21 -6.56
C GLY A 57 23.01 1.47 -5.32
N LEU A 58 23.23 0.67 -4.28
CA LEU A 58 22.44 0.71 -3.03
C LEU A 58 22.33 2.10 -2.40
N VAL A 59 23.43 2.84 -2.35
CA VAL A 59 23.44 4.19 -1.75
C VAL A 59 22.51 5.14 -2.49
N ARG A 60 22.54 5.15 -3.82
CA ARG A 60 21.66 5.99 -4.64
C ARG A 60 20.19 5.64 -4.42
N ARG A 61 19.86 4.33 -4.37
CA ARG A 61 18.50 3.85 -4.09
C ARG A 61 18.02 4.29 -2.72
N GLN A 62 18.84 4.13 -1.69
CA GLN A 62 18.52 4.55 -0.32
C GLN A 62 18.29 6.06 -0.23
N LEU A 63 19.16 6.86 -0.82
CA LEU A 63 18.99 8.31 -0.85
C LEU A 63 17.68 8.73 -1.54
N ALA A 64 17.32 8.11 -2.66
CA ALA A 64 16.06 8.36 -3.34
C ALA A 64 14.84 8.03 -2.46
N GLN A 65 14.87 6.90 -1.76
CA GLN A 65 13.81 6.48 -0.84
C GLN A 65 13.65 7.46 0.34
N TRP A 66 14.76 7.86 0.98
CA TRP A 66 14.75 8.84 2.07
C TRP A 66 14.28 10.21 1.62
N LYS A 67 14.71 10.68 0.44
CA LYS A 67 14.25 11.93 -0.14
C LYS A 67 12.74 11.92 -0.32
N VAL A 68 12.20 10.86 -0.92
CA VAL A 68 10.75 10.74 -1.14
C VAL A 68 9.99 10.67 0.17
N LEU A 69 10.48 9.92 1.16
CA LEU A 69 9.86 9.90 2.49
C LEU A 69 9.81 11.31 3.09
N ALA A 70 10.91 12.05 3.06
CA ALA A 70 10.98 13.43 3.58
C ALA A 70 10.00 14.38 2.87
N GLU A 71 9.82 14.25 1.55
CA GLU A 71 8.86 15.03 0.77
C GLU A 71 7.40 14.67 1.10
N LEU A 72 7.11 13.39 1.38
CA LEU A 72 5.76 12.92 1.68
C LEU A 72 5.32 13.22 3.12
N LEU A 73 6.24 13.21 4.09
CA LEU A 73 5.91 13.40 5.50
C LEU A 73 5.04 14.62 5.80
N PRO A 74 5.32 15.85 5.30
CA PRO A 74 4.48 17.02 5.58
C PRO A 74 3.15 17.01 4.84
N ARG A 75 3.05 16.24 3.74
CA ARG A 75 1.90 16.25 2.82
C ARG A 75 0.96 15.07 2.99
N THR A 76 1.26 14.11 3.88
CA THR A 76 0.53 12.87 4.06
C THR A 76 0.01 12.77 5.48
N ASP A 77 -1.24 12.36 5.63
CA ASP A 77 -1.88 12.09 6.93
C ASP A 77 -1.89 10.60 7.24
N LEU A 78 -1.98 9.74 6.20
CA LEU A 78 -1.97 8.28 6.31
C LEU A 78 -1.10 7.64 5.23
N PHE A 79 -0.17 6.80 5.66
CA PHE A 79 0.66 5.94 4.81
C PHE A 79 0.05 4.55 4.73
N HIS A 80 -0.31 4.11 3.53
CA HIS A 80 -0.81 2.77 3.27
C HIS A 80 0.27 1.96 2.56
N PHE A 81 0.91 1.09 3.32
CA PHE A 81 1.96 0.19 2.84
C PHE A 81 1.35 -1.09 2.30
N THR A 82 1.96 -1.64 1.25
CA THR A 82 1.48 -2.85 0.60
C THR A 82 2.61 -3.86 0.47
N PHE A 83 2.24 -5.14 0.53
CA PHE A 83 3.14 -6.27 0.29
C PHE A 83 4.25 -6.40 1.34
N GLY A 84 3.97 -6.05 2.60
CA GLY A 84 4.96 -6.11 3.67
C GLY A 84 6.15 -5.17 3.48
N LEU A 85 6.06 -4.18 2.57
CA LEU A 85 7.14 -3.27 2.22
C LEU A 85 6.86 -1.86 2.73
N THR A 86 7.92 -1.09 2.96
CA THR A 86 7.89 0.34 3.31
C THR A 86 8.90 1.11 2.47
N LEU A 87 8.81 2.44 2.43
CA LEU A 87 9.72 3.27 1.62
C LEU A 87 11.18 3.17 2.06
N VAL A 88 11.41 3.12 3.37
CA VAL A 88 12.72 2.91 3.99
C VAL A 88 12.60 1.74 4.97
N PRO A 89 13.70 1.21 5.56
CA PRO A 89 13.60 0.07 6.48
C PRO A 89 12.52 0.26 7.56
N GLN A 90 11.67 -0.76 7.75
CA GLN A 90 10.51 -0.71 8.67
C GLN A 90 10.92 -0.34 10.10
N SER A 91 12.11 -0.78 10.53
CA SER A 91 12.69 -0.45 11.84
C SER A 91 12.88 1.05 12.07
N LEU A 92 13.01 1.83 11.01
CA LEU A 92 13.16 3.29 11.04
C LEU A 92 11.85 3.99 10.67
N GLN A 93 11.14 3.49 9.66
CA GLN A 93 9.94 4.16 9.15
C GLN A 93 8.82 4.26 10.18
N PHE A 94 8.46 3.16 10.85
CA PHE A 94 7.37 3.20 11.84
C PHE A 94 7.66 4.09 13.06
N PRO A 95 8.86 4.09 13.67
CA PRO A 95 9.21 5.06 14.70
C PRO A 95 9.09 6.52 14.22
N ILE A 96 9.57 6.83 13.01
CA ILE A 96 9.46 8.19 12.44
C ILE A 96 7.99 8.59 12.28
N LEU A 97 7.16 7.73 11.67
CA LEU A 97 5.74 8.02 11.48
C LEU A 97 5.04 8.23 12.82
N ARG A 98 5.34 7.42 13.83
CA ARG A 98 4.77 7.55 15.18
C ARG A 98 5.18 8.85 15.85
N ALA A 99 6.47 9.22 15.80
CA ALA A 99 6.98 10.47 16.35
C ALA A 99 6.31 11.69 15.73
N LEU A 100 6.02 11.63 14.42
CA LEU A 100 5.34 12.68 13.67
C LEU A 100 3.80 12.54 13.68
N ARG A 101 3.24 11.66 14.52
CA ARG A 101 1.81 11.39 14.64
C ARG A 101 1.12 11.08 13.30
N LYS A 102 1.84 10.44 12.37
CA LYS A 102 1.30 9.97 11.10
C LYS A 102 0.66 8.60 11.27
N ARG A 103 -0.49 8.39 10.65
CA ARG A 103 -1.16 7.09 10.63
C ARG A 103 -0.50 6.17 9.61
N SER A 104 -0.54 4.86 9.86
CA SER A 104 -0.01 3.87 8.93
C SER A 104 -0.89 2.62 8.91
N VAL A 105 -1.02 2.03 7.74
CA VAL A 105 -1.67 0.75 7.49
C VAL A 105 -0.69 -0.13 6.74
N MET A 106 -0.58 -1.40 7.12
CA MET A 106 0.14 -2.42 6.38
C MET A 106 -0.87 -3.40 5.78
N GLN A 107 -0.89 -3.50 4.46
CA GLN A 107 -1.74 -4.44 3.72
C GLN A 107 -0.89 -5.58 3.17
N TYR A 108 -1.27 -6.80 3.52
CA TYR A 108 -0.66 -8.02 3.01
C TYR A 108 -1.56 -8.66 1.94
N LEU A 109 -0.93 -9.21 0.91
CA LEU A 109 -1.65 -9.82 -0.24
C LEU A 109 -1.60 -11.34 -0.26
N GLY A 110 -0.88 -11.94 0.67
CA GLY A 110 -0.83 -13.38 0.88
C GLY A 110 0.53 -14.01 0.58
N SER A 111 1.10 -13.84 -0.63
CA SER A 111 2.42 -14.39 -0.95
C SER A 111 3.57 -13.73 -0.16
N ASP A 112 3.34 -12.56 0.38
CA ASP A 112 4.25 -11.81 1.23
C ASP A 112 4.25 -12.25 2.70
N ILE A 113 3.27 -13.07 3.11
CA ILE A 113 3.14 -13.58 4.49
C ILE A 113 3.12 -15.10 4.59
N ARG A 114 2.67 -15.82 3.54
CA ARG A 114 2.58 -17.28 3.58
C ARG A 114 3.96 -17.91 3.81
N GLY A 115 4.03 -18.78 4.81
CA GLY A 115 5.25 -19.47 5.21
C GLY A 115 6.22 -18.64 6.03
N LYS A 116 5.89 -17.39 6.36
CA LYS A 116 6.71 -16.55 7.24
C LYS A 116 6.40 -16.82 8.71
N THR A 117 7.43 -16.64 9.54
CA THR A 117 7.30 -16.76 11.00
C THR A 117 6.77 -15.44 11.60
N PRO A 118 6.24 -15.50 12.85
CA PRO A 118 5.84 -14.30 13.57
C PRO A 118 6.95 -13.26 13.74
N GLU A 119 8.20 -13.69 13.84
CA GLU A 119 9.37 -12.82 13.99
C GLU A 119 9.66 -12.06 12.71
N GLU A 120 9.54 -12.70 11.55
CA GLU A 120 9.70 -12.06 10.23
C GLU A 120 8.62 -11.00 9.97
N LEU A 121 7.42 -11.18 10.55
CA LEU A 121 6.31 -10.25 10.42
C LEU A 121 6.23 -9.20 11.55
N ALA A 122 7.11 -9.29 12.55
CA ALA A 122 7.06 -8.47 13.76
C ALA A 122 7.11 -6.95 13.49
N TYR A 123 7.83 -6.53 12.45
CA TYR A 123 7.90 -5.11 12.11
C TYR A 123 6.61 -4.56 11.50
N GLY A 124 5.88 -5.35 10.73
CA GLY A 124 4.59 -4.94 10.17
C GLY A 124 3.55 -4.63 11.25
N ARG A 125 3.58 -5.35 12.37
CA ARG A 125 2.75 -5.11 13.56
C ARG A 125 2.94 -3.72 14.19
N LYS A 126 4.01 -3.01 13.84
CA LYS A 126 4.25 -1.63 14.29
C LYS A 126 3.46 -0.60 13.50
N ALA A 127 2.80 -0.99 12.40
CA ALA A 127 1.80 -0.18 11.74
C ALA A 127 0.61 0.10 12.67
N GLY A 128 -0.11 1.17 12.40
CA GLY A 128 -1.31 1.52 13.18
C GLY A 128 -2.48 0.55 12.96
N ALA A 129 -2.50 -0.14 11.81
CA ALA A 129 -3.44 -1.21 11.49
C ALA A 129 -2.81 -2.18 10.49
N GLU A 130 -3.27 -3.43 10.51
CA GLU A 130 -2.90 -4.46 9.53
C GLU A 130 -4.15 -4.94 8.79
N ILE A 131 -4.03 -5.15 7.49
CA ILE A 131 -5.11 -5.62 6.61
C ILE A 131 -4.63 -6.84 5.83
N VAL A 132 -5.49 -7.83 5.69
CA VAL A 132 -5.31 -9.01 4.82
C VAL A 132 -6.47 -9.13 3.85
N GLY A 133 -6.21 -9.68 2.66
CA GLY A 133 -7.21 -9.80 1.60
C GLY A 133 -8.15 -10.98 1.74
N SER A 134 -7.86 -11.96 2.59
CA SER A 134 -8.61 -13.20 2.71
C SER A 134 -8.56 -13.78 4.13
N TYR A 135 -9.57 -14.56 4.48
CA TYR A 135 -9.68 -15.18 5.81
C TYR A 135 -8.58 -16.21 6.11
N ASP A 136 -8.07 -16.91 5.10
CA ASP A 136 -6.97 -17.86 5.30
C ASP A 136 -5.68 -17.19 5.75
N ALA A 137 -5.48 -15.92 5.38
CA ALA A 137 -4.31 -15.14 5.73
C ALA A 137 -4.21 -14.81 7.24
N ILE A 138 -5.31 -14.84 7.98
CA ILE A 138 -5.35 -14.60 9.43
C ILE A 138 -4.42 -15.56 10.20
N ARG A 139 -4.20 -16.78 9.69
CA ARG A 139 -3.30 -17.74 10.35
C ARG A 139 -1.85 -17.22 10.50
N TRP A 140 -1.41 -16.33 9.62
CA TRP A 140 -0.08 -15.70 9.67
C TRP A 140 -0.10 -14.32 10.36
N VAL A 141 -1.21 -13.59 10.24
CA VAL A 141 -1.38 -12.24 10.80
C VAL A 141 -2.71 -12.18 11.58
N PRO A 142 -2.78 -12.81 12.77
CA PRO A 142 -4.04 -13.01 13.49
C PRO A 142 -4.69 -11.71 13.99
N HIS A 143 -3.97 -10.61 14.03
CA HIS A 143 -4.49 -9.30 14.45
C HIS A 143 -4.98 -8.44 13.28
N ALA A 144 -4.79 -8.90 12.03
CA ALA A 144 -5.20 -8.14 10.86
C ALA A 144 -6.72 -8.15 10.65
N THR A 145 -7.22 -7.05 10.12
CA THR A 145 -8.60 -6.98 9.64
C THR A 145 -8.70 -7.57 8.24
N VAL A 146 -9.68 -8.44 8.01
CA VAL A 146 -9.93 -8.98 6.66
C VAL A 146 -10.70 -7.93 5.86
N ILE A 147 -10.07 -7.42 4.81
CA ILE A 147 -10.69 -6.52 3.83
C ILE A 147 -10.35 -7.06 2.44
N PRO A 148 -11.30 -7.73 1.76
CA PRO A 148 -11.07 -8.23 0.41
C PRO A 148 -10.66 -7.10 -0.54
N PRO A 149 -9.77 -7.38 -1.51
CA PRO A 149 -9.38 -6.38 -2.50
C PRO A 149 -10.59 -5.89 -3.30
N GLY A 150 -10.65 -4.59 -3.54
CA GLY A 150 -11.66 -4.02 -4.43
C GLY A 150 -11.47 -4.47 -5.88
N ILE A 151 -12.57 -4.66 -6.58
CA ILE A 151 -12.58 -4.93 -8.03
C ILE A 151 -13.15 -3.70 -8.73
N ASP A 152 -12.46 -3.23 -9.75
CA ASP A 152 -12.99 -2.17 -10.63
C ASP A 152 -14.00 -2.77 -11.61
N LEU A 153 -15.27 -2.67 -11.25
CA LEU A 153 -16.35 -3.22 -12.07
C LEU A 153 -16.48 -2.55 -13.44
N ALA A 154 -15.97 -1.34 -13.62
CA ALA A 154 -15.94 -0.67 -14.93
C ALA A 154 -15.01 -1.38 -15.93
N ARG A 155 -14.06 -2.17 -15.44
CA ARG A 155 -13.13 -2.99 -16.23
C ARG A 155 -13.62 -4.42 -16.46
N VAL A 156 -14.73 -4.81 -15.84
CA VAL A 156 -15.29 -6.16 -15.97
C VAL A 156 -16.44 -6.13 -16.98
N THR A 157 -16.19 -6.65 -18.17
CA THR A 157 -17.28 -6.92 -19.14
C THR A 157 -17.84 -8.30 -18.82
N PRO A 158 -19.14 -8.41 -18.46
CA PRO A 158 -19.75 -9.73 -18.27
C PRO A 158 -19.59 -10.54 -19.57
N ALA A 159 -19.04 -11.73 -19.47
CA ALA A 159 -19.07 -12.66 -20.59
C ALA A 159 -20.53 -12.97 -20.91
N GLN A 160 -20.92 -12.86 -22.19
CA GLN A 160 -22.22 -13.38 -22.61
C GLN A 160 -22.25 -14.88 -22.34
N PRO A 161 -23.32 -15.43 -21.74
CA PRO A 161 -23.42 -16.86 -21.59
C PRO A 161 -23.30 -17.50 -22.96
N SER A 162 -22.23 -18.24 -23.21
CA SER A 162 -22.14 -19.09 -24.38
C SER A 162 -23.27 -20.12 -24.23
N GLY A 163 -24.37 -19.93 -24.94
CA GLY A 163 -25.44 -20.89 -25.01
C GLY A 163 -24.92 -22.22 -25.54
N GLY A 164 -24.87 -23.23 -24.67
CA GLY A 164 -24.42 -24.57 -25.00
C GLY A 164 -24.02 -25.35 -23.76
N PHE A 165 -24.96 -26.00 -23.13
CA PHE A 165 -24.81 -27.29 -22.47
C PHE A 165 -25.38 -28.33 -23.40
#